data_e9f897627ee831fd699097811cc06c7b
#
_entry.id   e9f897627ee831fd699097811cc06c7b
#
_cell.length_a   1.000
_cell.length_b   1.000
_cell.length_c   1.000
_cell.angle_alpha   90.00
_cell.angle_beta   90.00
_cell.angle_gamma   90.00
#
_symmetry.space_group_name_H-M   'P 1'
#
loop_
_entity.id
_entity.type
_entity.pdbx_description
1 polymer ?
#
loop_
_entity_poly.entity_id
_entity_poly.type
_entity_poly.pdbx_seq_one_letter_code
_entity_poly.pdbx_strand_id
1 'polypeptide(L)'
;MGLPVIKVVQLTVTNRCQCRCRHCGVAKLREEMKEELPLERIDRIFEDLQLAGCLVVDLFGGEPTLRADLFEIIKRGKARGFSMSLETNGYVIDGAYVDRLVAAGLDQIYLSLDDCRAEVHDEIRGRKGSFARAVRALELGAQAGITMHVSIVPPGRDFFIGGGMNRFMRFVLDHGARQVRVLLPRFAGDSIRAGGPLYAGEEKFLFSHVSAEYHRSIYVHTPGTPPGGKNLCTAKQVFCHIMSNGWLTPCPYFPLVFGDAVREPIVDVFERIQSHPLVRLGGDSCPMRNREYIDANLRRLGLDRPFHPIAMENLIDIGAPCRTGCADCTCGRRTGRRPAEEIIREIEALAPQYTRVEFYGGDAFGHDDLEKILRRVSRSMRILLWTACGPPAADGALMDRLRAFPIEAVKIRLALPPGAGADGAGLTAA
;
A
#
# COMPACT_ATOMS: atom_id res chain seq x y z
N MET A 1 -2.03 -25.13 -5.47
CA MET A 1 -2.47 -23.79 -5.07
C MET A 1 -2.80 -23.03 -6.33
N GLY A 2 -3.97 -22.35 -6.38
CA GLY A 2 -4.31 -21.52 -7.53
C GLY A 2 -3.36 -20.33 -7.64
N LEU A 3 -3.22 -19.78 -8.85
CA LEU A 3 -2.47 -18.54 -9.08
C LEU A 3 -3.00 -17.41 -8.18
N PRO A 4 -2.15 -16.53 -7.68
CA PRO A 4 -2.59 -15.37 -6.90
C PRO A 4 -3.51 -14.51 -7.76
N VAL A 5 -4.71 -14.22 -7.25
CA VAL A 5 -5.72 -13.45 -8.00
C VAL A 5 -5.70 -12.01 -7.51
N ILE A 6 -5.33 -11.10 -8.39
CA ILE A 6 -5.41 -9.65 -8.14
C ILE A 6 -6.82 -9.21 -8.56
N LYS A 7 -7.65 -8.78 -7.62
CA LYS A 7 -9.02 -8.32 -7.95
C LYS A 7 -9.13 -6.81 -8.07
N VAL A 8 -8.35 -6.09 -7.30
CA VAL A 8 -8.39 -4.62 -7.25
C VAL A 8 -6.98 -4.08 -7.33
N VAL A 9 -6.75 -3.16 -8.24
CA VAL A 9 -5.51 -2.41 -8.34
C VAL A 9 -5.80 -0.93 -8.15
N GLN A 10 -5.03 -0.30 -7.27
CA GLN A 10 -5.00 1.15 -7.19
C GLN A 10 -3.81 1.68 -7.99
N LEU A 11 -4.08 2.46 -9.03
CA LEU A 11 -3.08 3.01 -9.92
C LEU A 11 -2.89 4.50 -9.66
N THR A 12 -1.72 4.89 -9.16
CA THR A 12 -1.33 6.31 -9.10
C THR A 12 -0.98 6.81 -10.49
N VAL A 13 -1.85 7.63 -11.06
CA VAL A 13 -1.64 8.19 -12.41
C VAL A 13 -0.80 9.47 -12.40
N THR A 14 -0.79 10.20 -11.27
CA THR A 14 0.02 11.40 -11.05
C THR A 14 0.21 11.65 -9.55
N ASN A 15 1.35 12.22 -9.15
CA ASN A 15 1.55 12.71 -7.78
C ASN A 15 1.30 14.23 -7.64
N ARG A 16 1.00 14.93 -8.73
CA ARG A 16 0.61 16.36 -8.67
C ARG A 16 -0.72 16.51 -7.93
N CYS A 17 -0.81 17.52 -7.08
CA CYS A 17 -2.03 17.86 -6.36
C CYS A 17 -2.04 19.36 -6.03
N GLN A 18 -3.18 20.02 -6.18
CA GLN A 18 -3.36 21.43 -5.86
C GLN A 18 -3.75 21.66 -4.38
N CYS A 19 -4.12 20.61 -3.64
CA CYS A 19 -4.43 20.67 -2.20
C CYS A 19 -3.20 20.36 -1.34
N ARG A 20 -3.21 20.84 -0.08
CA ARG A 20 -2.18 20.57 0.93
C ARG A 20 -2.83 20.05 2.21
N CYS A 21 -3.49 18.89 2.09
CA CYS A 21 -4.26 18.30 3.18
C CYS A 21 -3.36 17.94 4.35
N ARG A 22 -3.73 18.36 5.57
CA ARG A 22 -2.99 18.08 6.80
C ARG A 22 -2.90 16.59 7.17
N HIS A 23 -3.76 15.76 6.60
CA HIS A 23 -3.81 14.30 6.82
C HIS A 23 -3.32 13.48 5.61
N CYS A 24 -2.63 14.11 4.65
CA CYS A 24 -2.23 13.43 3.41
C CYS A 24 -1.21 12.32 3.68
N GLY A 25 -1.62 11.06 3.49
CA GLY A 25 -0.74 9.91 3.69
C GLY A 25 0.35 9.75 2.63
N VAL A 26 0.21 10.42 1.48
CA VAL A 26 1.14 10.35 0.34
C VAL A 26 1.81 11.69 0.02
N ALA A 27 1.80 12.64 0.97
CA ALA A 27 2.29 14.01 0.75
C ALA A 27 3.74 14.06 0.22
N LYS A 28 4.61 13.20 0.75
CA LYS A 28 6.03 13.14 0.37
C LYS A 28 6.25 12.71 -1.08
N LEU A 29 5.38 11.88 -1.64
CA LEU A 29 5.51 11.44 -3.03
C LEU A 29 5.36 12.60 -4.03
N ARG A 30 4.65 13.65 -3.68
CA ARG A 30 4.50 14.85 -4.54
C ARG A 30 5.82 15.58 -4.76
N GLU A 31 6.72 15.51 -3.78
CA GLU A 31 8.01 16.19 -3.82
C GLU A 31 9.08 15.31 -4.49
N GLU A 32 9.03 14.01 -4.19
CA GLU A 32 10.09 13.06 -4.50
C GLU A 32 9.86 12.27 -5.79
N MET A 33 8.59 12.02 -6.17
CA MET A 33 8.23 11.22 -7.33
C MET A 33 7.37 12.03 -8.30
N LYS A 34 8.02 12.64 -9.29
CA LYS A 34 7.38 13.47 -10.31
C LYS A 34 7.11 12.72 -11.62
N GLU A 35 7.62 11.51 -11.74
CA GLU A 35 7.47 10.68 -12.93
C GLU A 35 6.03 10.22 -13.09
N GLU A 36 5.54 10.25 -14.31
CA GLU A 36 4.24 9.74 -14.72
C GLU A 36 4.44 8.76 -15.86
N LEU A 37 3.86 7.56 -15.75
CA LEU A 37 3.92 6.58 -16.82
C LEU A 37 3.22 7.11 -18.07
N PRO A 38 3.84 7.00 -19.25
CA PRO A 38 3.15 7.32 -20.51
C PRO A 38 2.01 6.34 -20.76
N LEU A 39 1.02 6.77 -21.54
CA LEU A 39 -0.22 6.04 -21.78
C LEU A 39 0.01 4.62 -22.33
N GLU A 40 1.02 4.44 -23.17
CA GLU A 40 1.40 3.14 -23.75
C GLU A 40 1.90 2.15 -22.69
N ARG A 41 2.52 2.66 -21.63
CA ARG A 41 2.97 1.81 -20.50
C ARG A 41 1.79 1.42 -19.62
N ILE A 42 0.86 2.35 -19.37
CA ILE A 42 -0.39 2.07 -18.66
C ILE A 42 -1.20 1.01 -19.40
N ASP A 43 -1.24 1.07 -20.72
CA ASP A 43 -1.95 0.11 -21.55
C ASP A 43 -1.39 -1.32 -21.41
N ARG A 44 -0.07 -1.47 -21.39
CA ARG A 44 0.59 -2.76 -21.11
C ARG A 44 0.30 -3.26 -19.68
N ILE A 45 0.32 -2.37 -18.70
CA ILE A 45 -0.06 -2.71 -17.33
C ILE A 45 -1.51 -3.23 -17.31
N PHE A 46 -2.41 -2.62 -18.05
CA PHE A 46 -3.79 -3.08 -18.16
C PHE A 46 -3.91 -4.47 -18.83
N GLU A 47 -3.06 -4.78 -19.82
CA GLU A 47 -2.99 -6.13 -20.39
C GLU A 47 -2.59 -7.17 -19.33
N ASP A 48 -1.54 -6.90 -18.59
CA ASP A 48 -1.08 -7.78 -17.50
C ASP A 48 -2.14 -7.94 -16.40
N LEU A 49 -2.81 -6.85 -16.03
CA LEU A 49 -3.90 -6.88 -15.05
C LEU A 49 -5.10 -7.70 -15.53
N GLN A 50 -5.44 -7.63 -16.81
CA GLN A 50 -6.50 -8.45 -17.41
C GLN A 50 -6.14 -9.94 -17.33
N LEU A 51 -4.90 -10.30 -17.67
CA LEU A 51 -4.40 -11.66 -17.54
C LEU A 51 -4.37 -12.14 -16.08
N ALA A 52 -4.08 -11.25 -15.13
CA ALA A 52 -4.10 -11.53 -13.69
C ALA A 52 -5.52 -11.66 -13.10
N GLY A 53 -6.58 -11.46 -13.91
CA GLY A 53 -7.97 -11.53 -13.46
C GLY A 53 -8.45 -10.33 -12.64
N CYS A 54 -7.83 -9.16 -12.85
CA CYS A 54 -8.24 -7.92 -12.20
C CYS A 54 -9.66 -7.53 -12.62
N LEU A 55 -10.44 -7.02 -11.67
CA LEU A 55 -11.83 -6.61 -11.89
C LEU A 55 -11.99 -5.10 -11.79
N VAL A 56 -11.20 -4.46 -10.91
CA VAL A 56 -11.35 -3.03 -10.59
C VAL A 56 -10.01 -2.34 -10.68
N VAL A 57 -9.98 -1.24 -11.42
CA VAL A 57 -8.85 -0.30 -11.41
C VAL A 57 -9.31 1.01 -10.78
N ASP A 58 -8.67 1.34 -9.65
CA ASP A 58 -8.94 2.56 -8.90
C ASP A 58 -7.88 3.61 -9.22
N LEU A 59 -8.27 4.64 -9.94
CA LEU A 59 -7.38 5.73 -10.34
C LEU A 59 -7.13 6.67 -9.17
N PHE A 60 -5.88 6.71 -8.76
CA PHE A 60 -5.41 7.37 -7.55
C PHE A 60 -4.24 8.33 -7.84
N GLY A 61 -3.78 9.02 -6.80
CA GLY A 61 -2.57 9.82 -6.87
C GLY A 61 -2.53 10.97 -5.89
N GLY A 62 -1.91 12.06 -6.30
CA GLY A 62 -2.11 13.36 -5.67
C GLY A 62 -3.53 13.85 -5.96
N GLU A 63 -3.78 14.21 -7.22
CA GLU A 63 -5.10 14.51 -7.77
C GLU A 63 -5.16 14.02 -9.22
N PRO A 64 -5.80 12.90 -9.49
CA PRO A 64 -5.85 12.31 -10.84
C PRO A 64 -6.44 13.23 -11.91
N THR A 65 -7.38 14.11 -11.55
CA THR A 65 -8.01 15.04 -12.49
C THR A 65 -7.06 16.09 -13.05
N LEU A 66 -5.84 16.20 -12.52
CA LEU A 66 -4.76 17.04 -13.09
C LEU A 66 -3.98 16.33 -14.21
N ARG A 67 -4.24 15.05 -14.46
CA ARG A 67 -3.61 14.31 -15.52
C ARG A 67 -4.33 14.58 -16.86
N ALA A 68 -3.57 14.98 -17.88
CA ALA A 68 -4.15 15.47 -19.14
C ALA A 68 -4.87 14.36 -19.94
N ASP A 69 -4.34 13.14 -19.92
CA ASP A 69 -4.85 11.96 -20.64
C ASP A 69 -5.73 11.04 -19.78
N LEU A 70 -6.23 11.52 -18.61
CA LEU A 70 -7.05 10.75 -17.69
C LEU A 70 -8.24 10.07 -18.37
N PHE A 71 -8.95 10.76 -19.22
CA PHE A 71 -10.13 10.21 -19.92
C PHE A 71 -9.76 9.07 -20.87
N GLU A 72 -8.60 9.16 -21.50
CA GLU A 72 -8.09 8.08 -22.34
C GLU A 72 -7.69 6.85 -21.51
N ILE A 73 -7.07 7.05 -20.34
CA ILE A 73 -6.77 5.96 -19.39
C ILE A 73 -8.07 5.25 -18.99
N ILE A 74 -9.13 6.00 -18.66
CA ILE A 74 -10.44 5.42 -18.31
C ILE A 74 -10.99 4.60 -19.47
N LYS A 75 -11.03 5.15 -20.70
CA LYS A 75 -11.51 4.45 -21.90
C LYS A 75 -10.79 3.14 -22.15
N ARG A 76 -9.45 3.13 -22.04
CA ARG A 76 -8.63 1.93 -22.23
C ARG A 76 -8.90 0.88 -21.17
N GLY A 77 -9.07 1.29 -19.90
CA GLY A 77 -9.47 0.39 -18.82
C GLY A 77 -10.85 -0.21 -19.06
N LYS A 78 -11.82 0.60 -19.45
CA LYS A 78 -13.18 0.13 -19.79
C LYS A 78 -13.18 -0.84 -20.97
N ALA A 79 -12.40 -0.56 -22.03
CA ALA A 79 -12.29 -1.43 -23.19
C ALA A 79 -11.76 -2.84 -22.84
N ARG A 80 -11.02 -2.97 -21.71
CA ARG A 80 -10.54 -4.25 -21.19
C ARG A 80 -11.49 -4.92 -20.18
N GLY A 81 -12.64 -4.30 -19.92
CA GLY A 81 -13.67 -4.86 -19.05
C GLY A 81 -13.50 -4.51 -17.56
N PHE A 82 -12.57 -3.63 -17.20
CA PHE A 82 -12.44 -3.21 -15.80
C PHE A 82 -13.59 -2.32 -15.35
N SER A 83 -14.00 -2.45 -14.10
CA SER A 83 -14.71 -1.39 -13.42
C SER A 83 -13.69 -0.30 -13.04
N MET A 84 -13.96 0.94 -13.52
CA MET A 84 -13.06 2.07 -13.35
C MET A 84 -13.58 2.99 -12.25
N SER A 85 -12.78 3.22 -11.21
CA SER A 85 -13.07 4.18 -10.15
C SER A 85 -12.06 5.33 -10.11
N LEU A 86 -12.48 6.47 -9.58
CA LEU A 86 -11.67 7.68 -9.48
C LEU A 86 -11.69 8.22 -8.07
N GLU A 87 -10.51 8.34 -7.45
CA GLU A 87 -10.32 9.04 -6.17
C GLU A 87 -9.96 10.50 -6.43
N THR A 88 -10.78 11.44 -5.98
CA THR A 88 -10.58 12.86 -6.31
C THR A 88 -11.00 13.80 -5.17
N ASN A 89 -10.38 14.97 -5.12
CA ASN A 89 -10.84 16.08 -4.28
C ASN A 89 -11.96 16.91 -4.94
N GLY A 90 -12.31 16.64 -6.18
CA GLY A 90 -13.41 17.27 -6.91
C GLY A 90 -13.19 18.71 -7.35
N TYR A 91 -12.03 19.30 -7.06
CA TYR A 91 -11.79 20.74 -7.21
C TYR A 91 -11.94 21.26 -8.64
N VAL A 92 -11.57 20.46 -9.65
CA VAL A 92 -11.64 20.86 -11.06
C VAL A 92 -12.84 20.28 -11.80
N ILE A 93 -13.66 19.48 -11.12
CA ILE A 93 -14.81 18.81 -11.74
C ILE A 93 -15.98 19.79 -11.86
N ASP A 94 -16.30 20.16 -13.09
CA ASP A 94 -17.49 20.91 -13.49
C ASP A 94 -18.39 20.05 -14.39
N GLY A 95 -19.47 20.62 -14.93
CA GLY A 95 -20.41 19.89 -15.79
C GLY A 95 -19.75 19.29 -17.04
N ALA A 96 -18.93 20.08 -17.73
CA ALA A 96 -18.23 19.59 -18.92
C ALA A 96 -17.22 18.49 -18.59
N TYR A 97 -16.58 18.56 -17.42
CA TYR A 97 -15.69 17.51 -16.93
C TYR A 97 -16.46 16.21 -16.64
N VAL A 98 -17.63 16.32 -15.99
CA VAL A 98 -18.53 15.17 -15.73
C VAL A 98 -18.97 14.52 -17.03
N ASP A 99 -19.41 15.30 -18.04
CA ASP A 99 -19.79 14.76 -19.34
C ASP A 99 -18.66 13.94 -19.97
N ARG A 100 -17.43 14.41 -19.86
CA ARG A 100 -16.25 13.68 -20.35
C ARG A 100 -15.96 12.41 -19.56
N LEU A 101 -16.17 12.40 -18.24
CA LEU A 101 -16.04 11.20 -17.41
C LEU A 101 -17.08 10.13 -17.80
N VAL A 102 -18.32 10.54 -18.01
CA VAL A 102 -19.41 9.66 -18.48
C VAL A 102 -19.08 9.11 -19.88
N ALA A 103 -18.66 9.97 -20.81
CA ALA A 103 -18.26 9.56 -22.16
C ALA A 103 -17.04 8.63 -22.16
N ALA A 104 -16.17 8.72 -21.17
CA ALA A 104 -15.05 7.81 -20.98
C ALA A 104 -15.46 6.47 -20.32
N GLY A 105 -16.67 6.38 -19.76
CA GLY A 105 -17.22 5.18 -19.13
C GLY A 105 -16.81 4.99 -17.66
N LEU A 106 -16.55 6.07 -16.92
CA LEU A 106 -16.25 5.96 -15.48
C LEU A 106 -17.45 5.42 -14.71
N ASP A 107 -17.24 4.40 -13.87
CA ASP A 107 -18.34 3.76 -13.13
C ASP A 107 -18.61 4.46 -11.78
N GLN A 108 -17.57 4.92 -11.08
CA GLN A 108 -17.75 5.47 -9.74
C GLN A 108 -16.66 6.48 -9.35
N ILE A 109 -17.03 7.38 -8.47
CA ILE A 109 -16.14 8.39 -7.89
C ILE A 109 -16.11 8.24 -6.35
N TYR A 110 -14.91 8.23 -5.79
CA TYR A 110 -14.66 8.41 -4.36
C TYR A 110 -14.23 9.85 -4.12
N LEU A 111 -15.19 10.68 -3.79
CA LEU A 111 -14.99 12.12 -3.58
C LEU A 111 -14.51 12.41 -2.16
N SER A 112 -13.49 13.20 -2.04
CA SER A 112 -12.94 13.59 -0.73
C SER A 112 -13.72 14.76 -0.13
N LEU A 113 -14.42 14.55 1.01
CA LEU A 113 -15.07 15.58 1.79
C LEU A 113 -14.91 15.27 3.28
N ASP A 114 -14.41 16.22 4.08
CA ASP A 114 -14.03 15.94 5.48
C ASP A 114 -14.94 16.58 6.52
N ASP A 115 -15.74 17.58 6.15
CA ASP A 115 -16.72 18.22 7.01
C ASP A 115 -17.86 18.81 6.17
N CYS A 116 -19.05 18.97 6.76
CA CYS A 116 -20.17 19.68 6.12
C CYS A 116 -20.11 21.20 6.30
N ARG A 117 -19.10 21.73 6.98
CA ARG A 117 -18.82 23.16 7.15
C ARG A 117 -17.66 23.54 6.22
N ALA A 118 -17.91 24.55 5.37
CA ALA A 118 -16.98 24.95 4.32
C ALA A 118 -15.59 25.35 4.85
N GLU A 119 -15.56 26.15 5.91
CA GLU A 119 -14.32 26.67 6.50
C GLU A 119 -13.46 25.53 7.05
N VAL A 120 -14.09 24.55 7.71
CA VAL A 120 -13.40 23.39 8.30
C VAL A 120 -12.83 22.49 7.22
N HIS A 121 -13.62 22.20 6.19
CA HIS A 121 -13.13 21.40 5.06
C HIS A 121 -11.98 22.09 4.34
N ASP A 122 -12.12 23.38 4.02
CA ASP A 122 -11.11 24.15 3.30
C ASP A 122 -9.80 24.22 4.10
N GLU A 123 -9.87 24.40 5.43
CA GLU A 123 -8.71 24.34 6.32
C GLU A 123 -8.03 22.96 6.27
N ILE A 124 -8.80 21.87 6.42
CA ILE A 124 -8.28 20.50 6.36
C ILE A 124 -7.56 20.22 5.04
N ARG A 125 -8.15 20.68 3.91
CA ARG A 125 -7.59 20.49 2.57
C ARG A 125 -6.47 21.47 2.24
N GLY A 126 -6.28 22.52 3.05
CA GLY A 126 -5.30 23.58 2.80
C GLY A 126 -5.58 24.31 1.49
N ARG A 127 -6.87 24.46 1.13
CA ARG A 127 -7.31 25.11 -0.12
C ARG A 127 -8.68 25.75 0.01
N LYS A 128 -8.71 27.08 -0.06
CA LYS A 128 -9.95 27.86 -0.03
C LYS A 128 -10.83 27.52 -1.22
N GLY A 129 -12.13 27.35 -0.97
CA GLY A 129 -13.15 27.06 -1.97
C GLY A 129 -13.21 25.58 -2.37
N SER A 130 -12.44 24.70 -1.73
CA SER A 130 -12.47 23.26 -2.03
C SER A 130 -13.80 22.61 -1.66
N PHE A 131 -14.45 23.08 -0.58
CA PHE A 131 -15.76 22.59 -0.16
C PHE A 131 -16.81 22.79 -1.24
N ALA A 132 -17.00 24.04 -1.69
CA ALA A 132 -18.02 24.37 -2.68
C ALA A 132 -17.81 23.60 -4.00
N ARG A 133 -16.54 23.41 -4.40
CA ARG A 133 -16.19 22.64 -5.58
C ARG A 133 -16.48 21.16 -5.40
N ALA A 134 -16.15 20.57 -4.26
CA ALA A 134 -16.41 19.16 -3.96
C ALA A 134 -17.92 18.88 -3.91
N VAL A 135 -18.71 19.72 -3.21
CA VAL A 135 -20.17 19.58 -3.17
C VAL A 135 -20.76 19.67 -4.58
N ARG A 136 -20.34 20.65 -5.37
CA ARG A 136 -20.80 20.77 -6.75
C ARG A 136 -20.45 19.53 -7.60
N ALA A 137 -19.24 18.98 -7.45
CA ALA A 137 -18.83 17.76 -8.13
C ALA A 137 -19.69 16.54 -7.71
N LEU A 138 -20.04 16.45 -6.42
CA LEU A 138 -20.94 15.42 -5.91
C LEU A 138 -22.30 15.46 -6.59
N GLU A 139 -22.93 16.63 -6.60
CA GLU A 139 -24.25 16.83 -7.18
C GLU A 139 -24.25 16.53 -8.70
N LEU A 140 -23.25 17.07 -9.43
CA LEU A 140 -23.14 16.86 -10.88
C LEU A 140 -22.91 15.40 -11.22
N GLY A 141 -22.01 14.71 -10.50
CA GLY A 141 -21.74 13.29 -10.72
C GLY A 141 -22.96 12.42 -10.46
N ALA A 142 -23.71 12.70 -9.37
CA ALA A 142 -24.94 11.99 -9.04
C ALA A 142 -26.02 12.22 -10.10
N GLN A 143 -26.23 13.46 -10.55
CA GLN A 143 -27.16 13.81 -11.62
C GLN A 143 -26.84 13.12 -12.94
N ALA A 144 -25.56 12.94 -13.23
CA ALA A 144 -25.08 12.26 -14.42
C ALA A 144 -25.11 10.72 -14.33
N GLY A 145 -25.54 10.16 -13.20
CA GLY A 145 -25.65 8.72 -13.00
C GLY A 145 -24.34 8.02 -12.61
N ILE A 146 -23.27 8.77 -12.33
CA ILE A 146 -22.04 8.19 -11.78
C ILE A 146 -22.30 7.77 -10.32
N THR A 147 -21.84 6.58 -9.91
CA THR A 147 -21.95 6.17 -8.51
C THR A 147 -21.01 7.01 -7.65
N MET A 148 -21.59 7.89 -6.82
CA MET A 148 -20.81 8.79 -5.97
C MET A 148 -20.64 8.21 -4.56
N HIS A 149 -19.41 8.02 -4.13
CA HIS A 149 -19.04 7.72 -2.76
C HIS A 149 -18.31 8.92 -2.17
N VAL A 150 -18.50 9.18 -0.88
CA VAL A 150 -17.76 10.22 -0.18
C VAL A 150 -16.74 9.59 0.78
N SER A 151 -15.50 10.05 0.70
CA SER A 151 -14.42 9.64 1.61
C SER A 151 -14.17 10.73 2.65
N ILE A 152 -14.20 10.35 3.92
CA ILE A 152 -13.90 11.24 5.05
C ILE A 152 -12.74 10.69 5.86
N VAL A 153 -11.81 11.56 6.28
CA VAL A 153 -10.86 11.30 7.37
C VAL A 153 -11.37 12.04 8.61
N PRO A 154 -12.03 11.36 9.56
CA PRO A 154 -12.65 12.05 10.70
C PRO A 154 -11.61 12.79 11.54
N PRO A 155 -11.89 13.99 12.04
CA PRO A 155 -10.92 14.79 12.80
C PRO A 155 -10.60 14.24 14.20
N GLY A 156 -11.43 13.33 14.74
CA GLY A 156 -11.22 12.70 16.03
C GLY A 156 -12.50 12.18 16.66
N ARG A 157 -12.42 11.68 17.90
CA ARG A 157 -13.57 11.09 18.61
C ARG A 157 -14.67 12.11 18.92
N ASP A 158 -14.30 13.35 19.23
CA ASP A 158 -15.26 14.42 19.56
C ASP A 158 -16.22 14.72 18.40
N PHE A 159 -15.77 14.52 17.18
CA PHE A 159 -16.62 14.64 16.00
C PHE A 159 -17.80 13.67 16.02
N PHE A 160 -17.57 12.44 16.49
CA PHE A 160 -18.63 11.42 16.64
C PHE A 160 -19.52 11.73 17.85
N ILE A 161 -18.92 11.96 19.02
CA ILE A 161 -19.62 12.23 20.29
C ILE A 161 -20.55 13.45 20.14
N GLY A 162 -20.07 14.51 19.48
CA GLY A 162 -20.83 15.73 19.20
C GLY A 162 -21.87 15.63 18.07
N GLY A 163 -22.13 14.42 17.55
CA GLY A 163 -23.09 14.18 16.48
C GLY A 163 -22.65 14.75 15.12
N GLY A 164 -21.37 15.11 14.97
CA GLY A 164 -20.81 15.64 13.73
C GLY A 164 -20.92 14.66 12.57
N MET A 165 -20.70 13.36 12.86
CA MET A 165 -20.81 12.32 11.83
C MET A 165 -22.25 12.18 11.32
N ASN A 166 -23.27 12.23 12.18
CA ASN A 166 -24.66 12.15 11.75
C ASN A 166 -25.07 13.37 10.90
N ARG A 167 -24.61 14.57 11.26
CA ARG A 167 -24.83 15.78 10.43
C ARG A 167 -24.14 15.64 9.07
N PHE A 168 -22.93 15.13 9.06
CA PHE A 168 -22.17 14.88 7.83
C PHE A 168 -22.85 13.83 6.94
N MET A 169 -23.30 12.69 7.51
CA MET A 169 -24.03 11.66 6.79
C MET A 169 -25.26 12.21 6.10
N ARG A 170 -26.11 12.93 6.85
CA ARG A 170 -27.30 13.57 6.27
C ARG A 170 -26.90 14.47 5.11
N PHE A 171 -25.97 15.39 5.35
CA PHE A 171 -25.52 16.34 4.35
C PHE A 171 -25.10 15.67 3.05
N VAL A 172 -24.19 14.70 3.09
CA VAL A 172 -23.64 14.10 1.86
C VAL A 172 -24.67 13.21 1.14
N LEU A 173 -25.54 12.53 1.87
CA LEU A 173 -26.61 11.72 1.26
C LEU A 173 -27.65 12.60 0.58
N ASP A 174 -28.02 13.74 1.17
CA ASP A 174 -28.93 14.73 0.58
C ASP A 174 -28.35 15.35 -0.71
N HIS A 175 -27.02 15.39 -0.86
CA HIS A 175 -26.32 15.88 -2.08
C HIS A 175 -25.99 14.77 -3.09
N GLY A 176 -26.49 13.54 -2.89
CA GLY A 176 -26.39 12.46 -3.88
C GLY A 176 -25.28 11.44 -3.64
N ALA A 177 -24.63 11.44 -2.49
CA ALA A 177 -23.72 10.35 -2.13
C ALA A 177 -24.50 9.05 -1.92
N ARG A 178 -23.99 7.94 -2.46
CA ARG A 178 -24.54 6.61 -2.21
C ARG A 178 -24.07 6.05 -0.86
N GLN A 179 -22.83 6.26 -0.53
CA GLN A 179 -22.21 5.75 0.70
C GLN A 179 -21.06 6.66 1.16
N VAL A 180 -20.76 6.58 2.45
CA VAL A 180 -19.62 7.24 3.08
C VAL A 180 -18.57 6.20 3.46
N ARG A 181 -17.35 6.42 2.98
CA ARG A 181 -16.17 5.64 3.27
C ARG A 181 -15.33 6.35 4.34
N VAL A 182 -15.25 5.78 5.52
CA VAL A 182 -14.43 6.32 6.62
C VAL A 182 -13.00 5.84 6.47
N LEU A 183 -12.09 6.77 6.24
CA LEU A 183 -10.66 6.52 6.14
C LEU A 183 -10.02 6.76 7.51
N LEU A 184 -9.61 5.69 8.17
CA LEU A 184 -8.91 5.81 9.44
C LEU A 184 -7.44 6.21 9.19
N PRO A 185 -6.90 7.18 9.93
CA PRO A 185 -5.51 7.63 9.80
C PRO A 185 -4.52 6.46 9.89
N ARG A 186 -3.45 6.54 9.10
CA ARG A 186 -2.35 5.58 9.08
C ARG A 186 -1.05 6.29 9.44
N PHE A 187 -0.08 5.55 9.95
CA PHE A 187 1.25 6.08 10.23
C PHE A 187 2.05 6.27 8.91
N ALA A 188 1.59 7.18 8.06
CA ALA A 188 2.21 7.50 6.78
C ALA A 188 2.02 8.98 6.44
N GLY A 189 2.99 9.59 5.78
CA GLY A 189 2.95 10.98 5.34
C GLY A 189 2.61 11.97 6.45
N ASP A 190 1.84 13.00 6.12
CA ASP A 190 1.40 14.02 7.08
C ASP A 190 0.31 13.53 8.04
N SER A 191 -0.32 12.38 7.77
CA SER A 191 -1.34 11.81 8.66
C SER A 191 -0.76 11.40 10.03
N ILE A 192 0.55 11.20 10.14
CA ILE A 192 1.25 11.00 11.42
C ILE A 192 1.08 12.19 12.35
N ARG A 193 0.94 13.41 11.81
CA ARG A 193 0.85 14.67 12.56
C ARG A 193 -0.60 15.07 12.86
N ALA A 194 -1.56 14.55 12.14
CA ALA A 194 -2.95 15.01 12.16
C ALA A 194 -3.80 14.56 13.37
N GLY A 195 -3.19 14.00 14.39
CA GLY A 195 -3.86 13.51 15.59
C GLY A 195 -3.75 12.00 15.71
N GLY A 196 -3.70 11.53 16.95
CA GLY A 196 -3.42 10.17 17.30
C GLY A 196 -4.28 9.14 16.54
N PRO A 197 -3.74 7.95 16.33
CA PRO A 197 -4.46 6.92 15.64
C PRO A 197 -5.76 6.60 16.37
N LEU A 198 -6.80 6.42 15.59
CA LEU A 198 -7.97 5.72 16.04
C LEU A 198 -7.55 4.24 16.24
N TYR A 199 -7.63 3.71 17.45
CA TYR A 199 -7.06 2.42 17.86
C TYR A 199 -7.94 1.22 17.47
N ALA A 200 -7.45 0.00 17.68
CA ALA A 200 -8.25 -1.21 17.57
C ALA A 200 -9.53 -1.10 18.42
N GLY A 201 -10.69 -1.44 17.84
CA GLY A 201 -12.00 -1.29 18.51
C GLY A 201 -12.79 -0.05 18.10
N GLU A 202 -12.23 0.87 17.34
CA GLU A 202 -12.90 2.11 16.96
C GLU A 202 -14.00 1.97 15.93
N GLU A 203 -14.01 0.90 15.17
CA GLU A 203 -15.17 0.59 14.32
C GLU A 203 -16.43 0.43 15.17
N LYS A 204 -16.32 -0.30 16.31
CA LYS A 204 -17.43 -0.44 17.27
C LYS A 204 -17.81 0.91 17.87
N PHE A 205 -16.83 1.73 18.23
CA PHE A 205 -17.07 3.09 18.72
C PHE A 205 -17.76 3.96 17.67
N LEU A 206 -17.28 3.91 16.42
CA LEU A 206 -17.88 4.65 15.30
C LEU A 206 -19.37 4.28 15.15
N PHE A 207 -19.65 2.99 15.00
CA PHE A 207 -21.04 2.53 14.81
C PHE A 207 -21.94 2.77 16.03
N SER A 208 -21.41 2.87 17.25
CA SER A 208 -22.20 3.26 18.43
C SER A 208 -22.60 4.73 18.48
N HIS A 209 -21.94 5.59 17.70
CA HIS A 209 -22.20 7.04 17.63
C HIS A 209 -22.82 7.49 16.30
N VAL A 210 -23.04 6.56 15.37
CA VAL A 210 -23.74 6.81 14.11
C VAL A 210 -25.15 6.26 14.20
N SER A 211 -26.15 7.06 13.82
CA SER A 211 -27.56 6.65 13.84
C SER A 211 -27.78 5.41 12.98
N ALA A 212 -28.61 4.48 13.47
CA ALA A 212 -28.85 3.19 12.82
C ALA A 212 -29.34 3.32 11.37
N GLU A 213 -30.05 4.39 11.03
CA GLU A 213 -30.50 4.68 9.67
C GLU A 213 -29.36 4.80 8.66
N TYR A 214 -28.14 5.21 9.09
CA TYR A 214 -26.97 5.37 8.24
C TYR A 214 -26.07 4.12 8.16
N HIS A 215 -26.30 3.09 8.97
CA HIS A 215 -25.38 1.93 9.04
C HIS A 215 -25.20 1.20 7.70
N ARG A 216 -26.18 1.25 6.80
CA ARG A 216 -26.07 0.67 5.45
C ARG A 216 -25.35 1.59 4.45
N SER A 217 -25.22 2.87 4.79
CA SER A 217 -24.60 3.89 3.93
C SER A 217 -23.22 4.33 4.42
N ILE A 218 -22.64 3.67 5.43
CA ILE A 218 -21.33 3.99 5.97
C ILE A 218 -20.50 2.70 6.18
N TYR A 219 -19.21 2.76 5.88
CA TYR A 219 -18.28 1.69 6.18
C TYR A 219 -16.88 2.21 6.47
N VAL A 220 -16.14 1.46 7.29
CA VAL A 220 -14.71 1.72 7.52
C VAL A 220 -13.90 1.07 6.42
N HIS A 221 -13.02 1.85 5.80
CA HIS A 221 -12.27 1.40 4.66
C HIS A 221 -10.89 0.89 5.04
N THR A 222 -10.58 -0.30 4.55
CA THR A 222 -9.22 -0.79 4.31
C THR A 222 -9.04 -1.04 2.81
N PRO A 223 -7.85 -0.81 2.22
CA PRO A 223 -7.63 -1.02 0.79
C PRO A 223 -8.14 -2.39 0.34
N GLY A 224 -8.97 -2.39 -0.71
CA GLY A 224 -9.56 -3.61 -1.28
C GLY A 224 -10.76 -4.19 -0.54
N THR A 225 -11.19 -3.64 0.60
CA THR A 225 -12.41 -4.10 1.29
C THR A 225 -13.64 -3.54 0.57
N PRO A 226 -14.56 -4.40 0.10
CA PRO A 226 -15.79 -3.94 -0.50
C PRO A 226 -16.71 -3.29 0.55
N PRO A 227 -17.65 -2.44 0.13
CA PRO A 227 -18.66 -1.88 1.03
C PRO A 227 -19.37 -2.98 1.83
N GLY A 228 -19.47 -2.82 3.16
CA GLY A 228 -20.07 -3.80 4.05
C GLY A 228 -19.23 -5.06 4.35
N GLY A 229 -18.02 -5.15 3.80
CA GLY A 229 -17.08 -6.23 4.10
C GLY A 229 -16.44 -6.07 5.49
N LYS A 230 -15.87 -7.18 6.01
CA LYS A 230 -15.08 -7.12 7.25
C LYS A 230 -13.86 -6.22 7.03
N ASN A 231 -13.48 -5.46 8.05
CA ASN A 231 -12.33 -4.55 8.02
C ASN A 231 -11.00 -5.33 8.08
N LEU A 232 -10.72 -6.09 7.01
CA LEU A 232 -9.52 -6.89 6.85
C LEU A 232 -8.56 -6.21 5.87
N CYS A 233 -7.27 -6.31 6.11
CA CYS A 233 -6.26 -5.84 5.16
C CYS A 233 -6.19 -6.78 3.96
N THR A 234 -6.65 -6.32 2.80
CA THR A 234 -6.64 -7.10 1.55
C THR A 234 -5.42 -6.85 0.67
N ALA A 235 -4.52 -5.95 1.10
CA ALA A 235 -3.29 -5.60 0.37
C ALA A 235 -2.34 -6.78 0.13
N LYS A 236 -2.51 -7.88 0.83
CA LYS A 236 -1.76 -9.13 0.65
C LYS A 236 -2.59 -10.28 0.07
N GLN A 237 -3.86 -10.05 -0.19
CA GLN A 237 -4.78 -11.09 -0.65
C GLN A 237 -5.23 -10.88 -2.09
N VAL A 238 -5.78 -9.71 -2.39
CA VAL A 238 -6.43 -9.42 -3.68
C VAL A 238 -6.18 -8.00 -4.18
N PHE A 239 -5.42 -7.20 -3.44
CA PHE A 239 -5.19 -5.78 -3.72
C PHE A 239 -3.69 -5.47 -3.78
N CYS A 240 -3.28 -4.65 -4.75
CA CYS A 240 -1.96 -4.01 -4.78
C CYS A 240 -2.07 -2.57 -5.29
N HIS A 241 -0.98 -1.83 -5.14
CA HIS A 241 -0.89 -0.46 -5.59
C HIS A 241 0.27 -0.31 -6.57
N ILE A 242 0.02 0.35 -7.70
CA ILE A 242 1.03 0.71 -8.69
C ILE A 242 1.26 2.21 -8.60
N MET A 243 2.50 2.59 -8.36
CA MET A 243 2.94 3.98 -8.25
C MET A 243 3.05 4.65 -9.63
N SER A 244 3.15 5.97 -9.66
CA SER A 244 3.16 6.75 -10.92
C SER A 244 4.35 6.46 -11.84
N ASN A 245 5.40 5.84 -11.33
CA ASN A 245 6.57 5.39 -12.10
C ASN A 245 6.53 3.89 -12.46
N GLY A 246 5.47 3.17 -12.06
CA GLY A 246 5.32 1.73 -12.32
C GLY A 246 5.71 0.81 -11.16
N TRP A 247 6.28 1.31 -10.09
CA TRP A 247 6.64 0.49 -8.94
C TRP A 247 5.42 -0.08 -8.23
N LEU A 248 5.49 -1.36 -7.83
CA LEU A 248 4.43 -2.02 -7.07
C LEU A 248 4.71 -2.02 -5.57
N THR A 249 3.67 -1.68 -4.82
CA THR A 249 3.64 -1.74 -3.35
C THR A 249 2.39 -2.50 -2.90
N PRO A 250 2.36 -3.07 -1.67
CA PRO A 250 1.15 -3.70 -1.14
C PRO A 250 -0.04 -2.73 -1.06
N CYS A 251 0.23 -1.47 -0.73
CA CYS A 251 -0.76 -0.37 -0.68
C CYS A 251 -0.02 0.97 -0.69
N PRO A 252 -0.69 2.11 -0.92
CA PRO A 252 -0.03 3.42 -1.01
C PRO A 252 0.63 3.90 0.30
N TYR A 253 0.47 3.17 1.39
CA TYR A 253 1.01 3.53 2.72
C TYR A 253 2.12 2.61 3.19
N PHE A 254 2.29 1.45 2.57
CA PHE A 254 3.33 0.49 2.95
C PHE A 254 4.66 0.89 2.31
N PRO A 255 5.73 1.11 3.11
CA PRO A 255 6.93 1.80 2.65
C PRO A 255 7.91 0.93 1.84
N LEU A 256 7.47 -0.20 1.30
CA LEU A 256 8.30 -1.09 0.49
C LEU A 256 7.76 -1.25 -0.93
N VAL A 257 8.67 -1.16 -1.89
CA VAL A 257 8.45 -1.47 -3.30
C VAL A 257 8.84 -2.92 -3.56
N PHE A 258 8.03 -3.67 -4.29
CA PHE A 258 8.21 -5.11 -4.51
C PHE A 258 8.58 -5.48 -5.95
N GLY A 259 8.54 -4.55 -6.86
CA GLY A 259 8.89 -4.72 -8.25
C GLY A 259 8.40 -3.58 -9.13
N ASP A 260 8.55 -3.76 -10.42
CA ASP A 260 8.24 -2.76 -11.43
C ASP A 260 7.30 -3.36 -12.49
N ALA A 261 6.05 -2.88 -12.52
CA ALA A 261 5.00 -3.31 -13.46
C ALA A 261 5.37 -3.07 -14.94
N VAL A 262 6.41 -2.27 -15.22
CA VAL A 262 6.88 -2.01 -16.58
C VAL A 262 7.88 -3.07 -17.03
N ARG A 263 8.57 -3.72 -16.09
CA ARG A 263 9.69 -4.62 -16.34
C ARG A 263 9.39 -6.08 -16.06
N GLU A 264 8.42 -6.35 -15.17
CA GLU A 264 8.13 -7.68 -14.65
C GLU A 264 6.62 -7.97 -14.77
N PRO A 265 6.20 -9.24 -14.95
CA PRO A 265 4.80 -9.62 -14.85
C PRO A 265 4.24 -9.26 -13.48
N ILE A 266 3.09 -8.59 -13.45
CA ILE A 266 2.47 -8.11 -12.20
C ILE A 266 2.16 -9.26 -11.25
N VAL A 267 1.80 -10.43 -11.77
CA VAL A 267 1.50 -11.62 -10.97
C VAL A 267 2.72 -12.07 -10.15
N ASP A 268 3.92 -12.06 -10.76
CA ASP A 268 5.16 -12.46 -10.08
C ASP A 268 5.51 -11.50 -8.94
N VAL A 269 5.33 -10.19 -9.19
CA VAL A 269 5.53 -9.17 -8.15
C VAL A 269 4.51 -9.32 -7.04
N PHE A 270 3.26 -9.62 -7.38
CA PHE A 270 2.20 -9.80 -6.39
C PHE A 270 2.42 -11.06 -5.52
N GLU A 271 2.91 -12.14 -6.10
CA GLU A 271 3.33 -13.34 -5.38
C GLU A 271 4.45 -13.02 -4.37
N ARG A 272 5.41 -12.18 -4.78
CA ARG A 272 6.47 -11.65 -3.93
C ARG A 272 5.92 -10.81 -2.78
N ILE A 273 4.95 -9.95 -3.03
CA ILE A 273 4.23 -9.21 -1.98
C ILE A 273 3.59 -10.17 -0.98
N GLN A 274 2.85 -11.17 -1.46
CA GLN A 274 2.12 -12.12 -0.60
C GLN A 274 3.06 -12.98 0.24
N SER A 275 4.23 -13.32 -0.30
CA SER A 275 5.21 -14.18 0.39
C SER A 275 6.10 -13.43 1.37
N HIS A 276 6.20 -12.10 1.27
CA HIS A 276 7.16 -11.32 2.05
C HIS A 276 6.83 -11.32 3.54
N PRO A 277 7.79 -11.63 4.43
CA PRO A 277 7.56 -11.74 5.86
C PRO A 277 6.94 -10.51 6.50
N LEU A 278 7.42 -9.29 6.18
CA LEU A 278 6.86 -8.05 6.74
C LEU A 278 5.40 -7.84 6.34
N VAL A 279 5.00 -8.26 5.14
CA VAL A 279 3.60 -8.18 4.71
C VAL A 279 2.74 -9.22 5.43
N ARG A 280 3.27 -10.43 5.61
CA ARG A 280 2.57 -11.54 6.30
C ARG A 280 2.39 -11.29 7.80
N LEU A 281 3.41 -10.74 8.47
CA LEU A 281 3.38 -10.41 9.90
C LEU A 281 2.30 -9.37 10.27
N GLY A 282 1.80 -8.60 9.31
CA GLY A 282 0.72 -7.64 9.54
C GLY A 282 -0.62 -8.25 9.95
N GLY A 283 -0.76 -9.59 9.97
CA GLY A 283 -2.02 -10.26 10.31
C GLY A 283 -3.19 -9.84 9.42
N ASP A 284 -4.41 -9.94 9.89
CA ASP A 284 -5.61 -9.55 9.15
C ASP A 284 -5.98 -8.06 9.30
N SER A 285 -5.37 -7.37 10.26
CA SER A 285 -5.54 -5.93 10.44
C SER A 285 -4.57 -5.12 9.57
N CYS A 286 -4.82 -3.81 9.42
CA CYS A 286 -3.91 -2.92 8.70
C CYS A 286 -2.61 -2.71 9.52
N PRO A 287 -1.45 -3.20 9.06
CA PRO A 287 -0.18 -3.05 9.80
C PRO A 287 0.23 -1.58 9.96
N MET A 288 -0.14 -0.72 9.00
CA MET A 288 0.16 0.72 9.04
C MET A 288 -0.71 1.50 10.04
N ARG A 289 -1.57 0.81 10.79
CA ARG A 289 -2.34 1.32 11.94
C ARG A 289 -1.90 0.70 13.27
N ASN A 290 -1.06 -0.30 13.23
CA ASN A 290 -0.57 -1.00 14.41
C ASN A 290 0.78 -0.42 14.83
N ARG A 291 0.80 0.29 15.97
CA ARG A 291 2.01 0.93 16.51
C ARG A 291 3.09 -0.09 16.87
N GLU A 292 2.70 -1.20 17.48
CA GLU A 292 3.63 -2.25 17.88
C GLU A 292 4.28 -2.89 16.66
N TYR A 293 3.48 -3.17 15.61
CA TYR A 293 4.01 -3.68 14.35
C TYR A 293 5.02 -2.70 13.74
N ILE A 294 4.70 -1.40 13.72
CA ILE A 294 5.56 -0.37 13.13
C ILE A 294 6.86 -0.27 13.93
N ASP A 295 6.79 -0.21 15.26
CA ASP A 295 7.96 -0.08 16.11
C ASP A 295 8.87 -1.32 16.02
N ALA A 296 8.28 -2.52 16.04
CA ALA A 296 9.04 -3.77 15.98
C ALA A 296 9.62 -4.08 14.59
N ASN A 297 8.91 -3.73 13.51
CA ASN A 297 9.24 -4.23 12.17
C ASN A 297 9.65 -3.14 11.17
N LEU A 298 9.14 -1.91 11.31
CA LEU A 298 9.45 -0.84 10.37
C LEU A 298 10.44 0.17 10.93
N ARG A 299 10.22 0.69 12.12
CA ARG A 299 11.11 1.68 12.75
C ARG A 299 12.50 1.11 12.98
N ARG A 300 12.59 -0.11 13.49
CA ARG A 300 13.86 -0.82 13.69
C ARG A 300 14.67 -0.93 12.39
N LEU A 301 14.01 -0.93 11.24
CA LEU A 301 14.63 -0.96 9.91
C LEU A 301 14.81 0.43 9.29
N GLY A 302 14.46 1.51 10.02
CA GLY A 302 14.46 2.86 9.50
C GLY A 302 13.39 3.14 8.45
N LEU A 303 12.33 2.32 8.41
CA LEU A 303 11.22 2.40 7.46
C LEU A 303 10.02 3.18 8.02
N ASP A 304 10.13 3.74 9.23
CA ASP A 304 9.07 4.47 9.92
C ASP A 304 9.05 5.98 9.58
N ARG A 305 9.97 6.43 8.76
CA ARG A 305 10.03 7.83 8.29
C ARG A 305 8.90 8.10 7.30
N PRO A 306 8.53 9.37 7.09
CA PRO A 306 7.50 9.72 6.12
C PRO A 306 7.75 8.97 4.82
N PHE A 307 6.72 8.36 4.30
CA PHE A 307 6.73 7.35 3.25
C PHE A 307 7.83 7.57 2.20
N HIS A 308 8.88 6.76 2.34
CA HIS A 308 9.87 6.53 1.30
C HIS A 308 9.66 5.09 0.81
N PRO A 309 9.18 4.86 -0.40
CA PRO A 309 9.26 3.53 -0.94
C PRO A 309 10.74 3.17 -1.05
N ILE A 310 11.14 2.18 -0.28
CA ILE A 310 12.45 1.58 -0.47
C ILE A 310 12.28 0.64 -1.65
N ALA A 311 12.99 0.94 -2.73
CA ALA A 311 12.94 0.12 -3.92
C ALA A 311 13.40 -1.31 -3.59
N MET A 312 12.70 -2.30 -4.14
CA MET A 312 13.01 -3.73 -3.99
C MET A 312 14.38 -4.10 -4.56
N GLU A 313 15.02 -3.21 -5.30
CA GLU A 313 16.40 -3.40 -5.75
C GLU A 313 17.38 -3.58 -4.59
N ASN A 314 17.00 -3.20 -3.37
CA ASN A 314 17.78 -3.51 -2.18
C ASN A 314 17.40 -4.85 -1.51
N LEU A 315 16.37 -5.54 -2.02
CA LEU A 315 15.97 -6.87 -1.60
C LEU A 315 16.48 -7.89 -2.61
N ILE A 316 17.51 -8.62 -2.26
CA ILE A 316 18.18 -9.56 -3.15
C ILE A 316 17.80 -10.99 -2.76
N ASP A 317 17.21 -11.72 -3.71
CA ASP A 317 16.96 -13.14 -3.56
C ASP A 317 18.29 -13.89 -3.66
N ILE A 318 18.74 -14.45 -2.54
CA ILE A 318 19.99 -15.21 -2.50
C ILE A 318 19.83 -16.63 -3.03
N GLY A 319 18.59 -17.11 -3.21
CA GLY A 319 18.30 -18.42 -3.79
C GLY A 319 18.96 -19.59 -3.05
N ALA A 320 19.11 -19.49 -1.74
CA ALA A 320 19.80 -20.51 -0.95
C ALA A 320 18.86 -21.67 -0.59
N PRO A 321 19.37 -22.93 -0.54
CA PRO A 321 18.54 -24.06 -0.14
C PRO A 321 18.07 -23.92 1.30
N CYS A 322 16.78 -24.15 1.53
CA CYS A 322 16.23 -24.17 2.86
C CYS A 322 16.33 -25.60 3.44
N ARG A 323 17.00 -25.74 4.59
CA ARG A 323 17.17 -27.03 5.28
C ARG A 323 15.97 -27.45 6.12
N THR A 324 14.99 -26.57 6.34
CA THR A 324 13.93 -26.78 7.33
C THR A 324 12.65 -27.42 6.80
N GLY A 325 12.46 -27.55 5.50
CA GLY A 325 11.26 -28.23 4.95
C GLY A 325 9.91 -27.68 5.47
N CYS A 326 9.81 -26.39 5.74
CA CYS A 326 8.59 -25.78 6.27
C CYS A 326 7.41 -26.08 5.36
N ALA A 327 6.31 -26.61 5.90
CA ALA A 327 5.11 -26.97 5.16
C ALA A 327 4.50 -25.80 4.36
N ASP A 328 4.68 -24.56 4.87
CA ASP A 328 4.19 -23.31 4.27
C ASP A 328 5.30 -22.43 3.67
N CYS A 329 6.46 -23.00 3.40
CA CYS A 329 7.58 -22.25 2.88
C CYS A 329 7.42 -22.01 1.38
N THR A 330 7.11 -20.79 1.00
CA THR A 330 7.09 -20.35 -0.42
C THR A 330 8.49 -20.23 -1.03
N CYS A 331 9.56 -20.17 -0.21
CA CYS A 331 10.94 -20.12 -0.66
C CYS A 331 11.48 -21.47 -1.17
N GLY A 332 10.92 -22.60 -0.74
CA GLY A 332 11.47 -23.95 -0.96
C GLY A 332 11.12 -24.61 -2.29
N ARG A 333 10.37 -23.97 -3.17
CA ARG A 333 9.99 -24.57 -4.47
C ARG A 333 10.92 -24.21 -5.63
N ARG A 334 11.84 -23.29 -5.46
CA ARG A 334 12.90 -23.08 -6.45
C ARG A 334 14.06 -24.04 -6.12
N THR A 335 14.17 -25.10 -6.89
CA THR A 335 15.14 -26.19 -6.69
C THR A 335 16.55 -25.86 -7.17
N GLY A 336 16.86 -24.59 -7.50
CA GLY A 336 18.16 -24.18 -8.01
C GLY A 336 18.79 -23.08 -7.14
N ARG A 337 20.08 -23.26 -6.80
CA ARG A 337 20.90 -22.18 -6.21
C ARG A 337 21.09 -21.08 -7.24
N ARG A 338 20.92 -19.82 -6.84
CA ARG A 338 21.33 -18.69 -7.67
C ARG A 338 22.87 -18.62 -7.70
N PRO A 339 23.49 -18.48 -8.86
CA PRO A 339 24.94 -18.28 -8.94
C PRO A 339 25.36 -16.98 -8.23
N ALA A 340 26.48 -17.04 -7.49
CA ALA A 340 27.02 -15.88 -6.79
C ALA A 340 27.27 -14.69 -7.72
N GLU A 341 27.72 -14.94 -8.94
CA GLU A 341 28.00 -13.91 -9.95
C GLU A 341 26.76 -13.15 -10.40
N GLU A 342 25.61 -13.83 -10.44
CA GLU A 342 24.33 -13.18 -10.75
C GLU A 342 23.90 -12.25 -9.61
N ILE A 343 24.00 -12.73 -8.37
CA ILE A 343 23.70 -11.95 -7.16
C ILE A 343 24.65 -10.75 -7.05
N ILE A 344 25.92 -10.95 -7.32
CA ILE A 344 26.94 -9.89 -7.30
C ILE A 344 26.62 -8.81 -8.34
N ARG A 345 26.24 -9.17 -9.56
CA ARG A 345 25.83 -8.18 -10.57
C ARG A 345 24.61 -7.37 -10.12
N GLU A 346 23.67 -7.99 -9.45
CA GLU A 346 22.51 -7.31 -8.90
C GLU A 346 22.91 -6.33 -7.79
N ILE A 347 23.83 -6.71 -6.89
CA ILE A 347 24.38 -5.82 -5.87
C ILE A 347 25.11 -4.62 -6.50
N GLU A 348 25.93 -4.88 -7.51
CA GLU A 348 26.71 -3.85 -8.19
C GLU A 348 25.84 -2.89 -9.01
N ALA A 349 24.65 -3.33 -9.42
CA ALA A 349 23.63 -2.49 -10.08
C ALA A 349 22.84 -1.62 -9.12
N LEU A 350 22.96 -1.84 -7.79
CA LEU A 350 22.25 -1.01 -6.81
C LEU A 350 22.76 0.43 -6.87
N ALA A 351 21.81 1.38 -6.89
CA ALA A 351 22.16 2.79 -6.91
C ALA A 351 22.93 3.19 -5.62
N PRO A 352 23.91 4.10 -5.70
CA PRO A 352 24.69 4.52 -4.52
C PRO A 352 23.88 5.10 -3.36
N GLN A 353 22.65 5.49 -3.61
CA GLN A 353 21.73 6.02 -2.61
C GLN A 353 21.17 4.94 -1.66
N TYR A 354 21.28 3.67 -1.99
CA TYR A 354 20.84 2.60 -1.11
C TYR A 354 21.88 2.38 -0.01
N THR A 355 21.45 2.59 1.22
CA THR A 355 22.30 2.43 2.41
C THR A 355 22.18 1.05 3.05
N ARG A 356 21.29 0.21 2.50
CA ARG A 356 20.99 -1.12 3.04
C ARG A 356 20.68 -2.11 1.94
N VAL A 357 21.14 -3.34 2.10
CA VAL A 357 20.78 -4.50 1.28
C VAL A 357 20.21 -5.59 2.17
N GLU A 358 19.14 -6.22 1.75
CA GLU A 358 18.46 -7.29 2.48
C GLU A 358 18.48 -8.56 1.63
N PHE A 359 19.13 -9.60 2.12
CA PHE A 359 19.18 -10.90 1.46
C PHE A 359 18.07 -11.81 1.98
N TYR A 360 17.24 -12.30 1.08
CA TYR A 360 16.15 -13.21 1.37
C TYR A 360 16.19 -14.42 0.40
N GLY A 361 15.19 -15.31 0.44
CA GLY A 361 15.10 -16.43 -0.52
C GLY A 361 15.77 -17.72 -0.02
N GLY A 362 15.24 -18.27 1.07
CA GLY A 362 15.75 -19.47 1.72
C GLY A 362 16.55 -19.18 2.99
N ASP A 363 17.55 -20.00 3.25
CA ASP A 363 18.47 -19.80 4.36
C ASP A 363 19.77 -19.17 3.83
N ALA A 364 19.95 -17.87 4.09
CA ALA A 364 21.13 -17.15 3.63
C ALA A 364 22.45 -17.82 4.07
N PHE A 365 22.47 -18.43 5.26
CA PHE A 365 23.66 -19.17 5.75
C PHE A 365 23.89 -20.50 5.01
N GLY A 366 22.92 -20.99 4.25
CA GLY A 366 23.06 -22.18 3.41
C GLY A 366 23.68 -21.89 2.04
N HIS A 367 24.01 -20.64 1.72
CA HIS A 367 24.64 -20.31 0.45
C HIS A 367 26.17 -20.48 0.55
N ASP A 368 26.74 -21.38 -0.24
CA ASP A 368 28.17 -21.73 -0.17
C ASP A 368 29.10 -20.52 -0.41
N ASP A 369 28.68 -19.59 -1.26
CA ASP A 369 29.43 -18.39 -1.62
C ASP A 369 28.97 -17.13 -0.82
N LEU A 370 28.31 -17.28 0.34
CA LEU A 370 27.78 -16.14 1.09
C LEU A 370 28.82 -15.05 1.34
N GLU A 371 30.01 -15.43 1.81
CA GLU A 371 31.09 -14.47 2.08
C GLU A 371 31.54 -13.73 0.81
N LYS A 372 31.65 -14.44 -0.33
CA LYS A 372 31.99 -13.85 -1.61
C LYS A 372 30.96 -12.80 -2.03
N ILE A 373 29.68 -13.09 -1.83
CA ILE A 373 28.57 -12.18 -2.10
C ILE A 373 28.68 -10.96 -1.18
N LEU A 374 28.81 -11.16 0.14
CA LEU A 374 28.87 -10.10 1.12
C LEU A 374 30.08 -9.16 0.92
N ARG A 375 31.22 -9.67 0.41
CA ARG A 375 32.40 -8.85 0.08
C ARG A 375 32.13 -7.82 -1.02
N ARG A 376 31.10 -8.00 -1.84
CA ARG A 376 30.70 -7.06 -2.90
C ARG A 376 29.73 -6.00 -2.43
N VAL A 377 29.11 -6.20 -1.27
CA VAL A 377 28.29 -5.14 -0.67
C VAL A 377 29.19 -3.98 -0.26
N SER A 378 28.86 -2.79 -0.70
CA SER A 378 29.61 -1.58 -0.34
C SER A 378 29.75 -1.46 1.18
N ARG A 379 30.91 -1.05 1.67
CA ARG A 379 31.15 -0.81 3.11
C ARG A 379 30.24 0.27 3.70
N SER A 380 29.64 1.10 2.86
CA SER A 380 28.64 2.10 3.27
C SER A 380 27.23 1.52 3.40
N MET A 381 26.99 0.29 2.93
CA MET A 381 25.69 -0.39 3.04
C MET A 381 25.66 -1.26 4.29
N ARG A 382 24.50 -1.28 4.94
CA ARG A 382 24.19 -2.23 6.00
C ARG A 382 23.54 -3.47 5.43
N ILE A 383 23.83 -4.62 6.01
CA ILE A 383 23.38 -5.92 5.54
C ILE A 383 22.35 -6.48 6.50
N LEU A 384 21.24 -6.98 5.96
CA LEU A 384 20.25 -7.77 6.67
C LEU A 384 20.19 -9.17 6.03
N LEU A 385 20.30 -10.20 6.85
CA LEU A 385 20.23 -11.58 6.39
C LEU A 385 18.94 -12.24 6.92
N TRP A 386 18.21 -12.89 6.04
CA TRP A 386 17.10 -13.76 6.43
C TRP A 386 17.56 -15.21 6.53
N THR A 387 17.15 -15.89 7.59
CA THR A 387 17.37 -17.32 7.77
C THR A 387 16.09 -18.00 8.25
N ALA A 388 15.90 -19.21 7.80
CA ALA A 388 14.76 -20.03 8.23
C ALA A 388 15.06 -20.82 9.52
N CYS A 389 16.34 -21.03 9.79
CA CYS A 389 16.82 -21.64 11.02
C CYS A 389 17.76 -20.63 11.66
N GLY A 390 17.78 -20.54 12.98
CA GLY A 390 18.82 -19.76 13.65
C GLY A 390 20.20 -20.04 13.04
N PRO A 391 21.16 -19.13 13.21
CA PRO A 391 22.52 -19.39 12.77
C PRO A 391 22.90 -20.80 13.23
N PRO A 392 23.54 -21.59 12.37
CA PRO A 392 23.91 -22.95 12.75
C PRO A 392 24.62 -22.87 14.10
N ALA A 393 23.95 -23.35 15.14
CA ALA A 393 24.38 -23.22 16.53
C ALA A 393 25.77 -23.87 16.80
N ALA A 394 26.37 -24.40 15.75
CA ALA A 394 27.59 -25.16 15.77
C ALA A 394 28.78 -24.54 15.03
N ASP A 395 28.60 -23.46 14.23
CA ASP A 395 29.74 -22.92 13.47
C ASP A 395 30.14 -21.53 13.96
N GLY A 396 30.76 -21.48 15.13
CA GLY A 396 31.38 -20.26 15.68
C GLY A 396 32.36 -19.63 14.70
N ALA A 397 33.04 -20.43 13.87
CA ALA A 397 33.98 -19.96 12.86
C ALA A 397 33.29 -19.17 11.74
N LEU A 398 32.09 -19.56 11.30
CA LEU A 398 31.30 -18.79 10.35
C LEU A 398 30.84 -17.45 10.94
N MET A 399 30.36 -17.47 12.17
CA MET A 399 29.92 -16.24 12.85
C MET A 399 31.07 -15.26 13.05
N ASP A 400 32.26 -15.76 13.39
CA ASP A 400 33.45 -14.92 13.54
C ASP A 400 33.88 -14.30 12.21
N ARG A 401 33.79 -15.04 11.10
CA ARG A 401 34.06 -14.50 9.75
C ARG A 401 33.04 -13.46 9.34
N LEU A 402 31.76 -13.65 9.70
CA LEU A 402 30.68 -12.73 9.37
C LEU A 402 30.74 -11.41 10.14
N ARG A 403 31.41 -11.36 11.30
CA ARG A 403 31.66 -10.11 12.05
C ARG A 403 32.51 -9.09 11.28
N ALA A 404 33.23 -9.53 10.24
CA ALA A 404 33.99 -8.63 9.37
C ALA A 404 33.08 -7.80 8.42
N PHE A 405 31.80 -8.12 8.32
CA PHE A 405 30.85 -7.44 7.43
C PHE A 405 29.92 -6.52 8.22
N PRO A 406 29.40 -5.44 7.62
CA PRO A 406 28.47 -4.50 8.26
C PRO A 406 27.05 -5.10 8.36
N ILE A 407 26.94 -6.28 9.00
CA ILE A 407 25.67 -6.95 9.22
C ILE A 407 24.95 -6.22 10.37
N GLU A 408 23.81 -5.59 10.05
CA GLU A 408 23.01 -4.87 11.01
C GLU A 408 22.11 -5.81 11.83
N ALA A 409 21.53 -6.80 11.18
CA ALA A 409 20.70 -7.80 11.83
C ALA A 409 20.61 -9.11 11.05
N VAL A 410 20.43 -10.18 11.78
CA VAL A 410 20.04 -11.49 11.24
C VAL A 410 18.59 -11.73 11.66
N LYS A 411 17.69 -11.89 10.68
CA LYS A 411 16.28 -12.16 10.93
C LYS A 411 16.03 -13.65 10.84
N ILE A 412 15.59 -14.23 11.96
CA ILE A 412 15.30 -15.65 12.07
C ILE A 412 13.80 -15.87 11.85
N ARG A 413 13.46 -16.69 10.88
CA ARG A 413 12.09 -17.15 10.69
C ARG A 413 11.88 -18.42 11.53
N LEU A 414 11.19 -18.30 12.66
CA LEU A 414 10.77 -19.46 13.43
C LEU A 414 9.59 -20.13 12.72
N ALA A 415 9.80 -21.34 12.19
CA ALA A 415 8.73 -22.22 11.78
C ALA A 415 8.13 -22.84 13.03
N LEU A 416 6.90 -22.47 13.37
CA LEU A 416 6.13 -23.20 14.38
C LEU A 416 5.69 -24.53 13.78
N PRO A 417 5.77 -25.65 14.50
CA PRO A 417 5.24 -26.92 14.03
C PRO A 417 3.73 -26.82 13.83
N PRO A 418 3.15 -27.54 12.88
CA PRO A 418 1.71 -27.55 12.65
C PRO A 418 1.00 -28.00 13.93
N GLY A 419 0.15 -27.13 14.49
CA GLY A 419 -0.64 -27.40 15.71
C GLY A 419 -0.23 -26.63 16.97
N ALA A 420 0.83 -25.86 16.98
CA ALA A 420 1.14 -24.96 18.08
C ALA A 420 0.27 -23.70 17.97
N GLY A 421 -0.74 -23.58 18.84
CA GLY A 421 -1.58 -22.39 18.97
C GLY A 421 -0.73 -21.15 19.24
N ALA A 422 -1.20 -20.01 18.73
CA ALA A 422 -0.58 -18.71 18.86
C ALA A 422 -0.77 -18.16 20.29
N ASP A 423 -0.14 -18.78 21.28
CA ASP A 423 0.01 -18.18 22.60
C ASP A 423 1.39 -17.49 22.64
N GLY A 424 1.31 -16.16 22.66
CA GLY A 424 2.47 -15.29 22.55
C GLY A 424 3.51 -15.50 23.64
N ALA A 425 4.65 -16.05 23.26
CA ALA A 425 5.88 -15.94 24.03
C ALA A 425 6.88 -15.14 23.21
N GLY A 426 7.07 -13.89 23.59
CA GLY A 426 8.13 -13.04 23.07
C GLY A 426 9.50 -13.60 23.43
N LEU A 427 10.26 -14.01 22.43
CA LEU A 427 11.69 -14.23 22.53
C LEU A 427 12.42 -13.03 21.93
N THR A 428 12.81 -12.11 22.78
CA THR A 428 13.85 -11.12 22.48
C THR A 428 15.20 -11.78 22.72
N ALA A 429 15.93 -12.04 21.64
CA ALA A 429 17.36 -12.29 21.72
C ALA A 429 18.10 -11.00 21.33
N ALA A 430 19.01 -10.59 22.20
CA ALA A 430 19.89 -9.43 22.07
C ALA A 430 20.89 -9.58 20.92
#